data_6cc7f4641d3db915026db040030909dc
#
_entry.id   6cc7f4641d3db915026db040030909dc
#
_cell.length_a   1.000
_cell.length_b   1.000
_cell.length_c   1.000
_cell.angle_alpha   90.00
_cell.angle_beta   90.00
_cell.angle_gamma   90.00
#
_symmetry.space_group_name_H-M   'P 1'
#
loop_
_entity.id
_entity.type
_entity.pdbx_description
1 polymer ?
#
loop_
_entity_poly.entity_id
_entity_poly.type
_entity_poly.pdbx_seq_one_letter_code
_entity_poly.pdbx_strand_id
1 'polypeptide(L)'
;MTALPRRFWHEMTTTDFSGSNTSGWIAVLPVAAIEQHGPHLPVWTDTAIAKGQIRRTVELLPDDLPVTFLPVQQIGKSNEHISSPGTLTISWETLTRAWIDIGESVARAGIRKLVLINSHGGNVPIIDIVARELRNSHEMLVTATAWSRFGQPEGVFPAEEFTYGIHGGDIETSIMLHLHPELVRMDKAIDFPSTQQDFIKEFKYLRGHGQQQFGWKAQDLNPAGAVGNAARATAEKGKASLDHAAEGFVELLKDVHAFDMSRLWTPGQ
;
A
#
# COMPACT_ATOMS: atom_id res chain seq x y z
N MET A 1 -19.16 -22.00 -9.26
CA MET A 1 -18.53 -21.23 -8.17
C MET A 1 -19.63 -20.45 -7.48
N THR A 2 -19.75 -20.52 -6.17
CA THR A 2 -20.69 -19.66 -5.43
C THR A 2 -20.20 -18.21 -5.53
N ALA A 3 -21.09 -17.31 -5.95
CA ALA A 3 -20.78 -15.89 -6.03
C ALA A 3 -20.30 -15.35 -4.67
N LEU A 4 -19.38 -14.42 -4.67
CA LEU A 4 -18.93 -13.74 -3.45
C LEU A 4 -20.11 -12.93 -2.86
N PRO A 5 -20.50 -13.13 -1.58
CA PRO A 5 -21.68 -12.45 -1.02
C PRO A 5 -21.52 -10.94 -0.90
N ARG A 6 -20.34 -10.47 -0.49
CA ARG A 6 -19.99 -9.05 -0.26
C ARG A 6 -18.55 -8.77 -0.61
N ARG A 7 -18.27 -7.54 -1.13
CA ARG A 7 -16.90 -7.08 -1.43
C ARG A 7 -16.06 -6.80 -0.17
N PHE A 8 -16.69 -6.49 0.96
CA PHE A 8 -15.97 -6.22 2.20
C PHE A 8 -16.17 -7.35 3.21
N TRP A 9 -15.06 -7.87 3.74
CA TRP A 9 -15.02 -8.97 4.69
C TRP A 9 -15.93 -8.73 5.91
N HIS A 10 -15.89 -7.51 6.46
CA HIS A 10 -16.63 -7.13 7.65
C HIS A 10 -18.14 -6.92 7.42
N GLU A 11 -18.62 -7.01 6.18
CA GLU A 11 -20.06 -6.99 5.83
C GLU A 11 -20.63 -8.40 5.72
N MET A 12 -19.78 -9.44 5.81
CA MET A 12 -20.20 -10.83 5.73
C MET A 12 -20.46 -11.43 7.12
N THR A 13 -21.42 -12.34 7.19
CA THR A 13 -21.74 -13.12 8.39
C THR A 13 -20.99 -14.44 8.38
N THR A 14 -20.92 -15.13 9.54
CA THR A 14 -20.30 -16.46 9.62
C THR A 14 -20.91 -17.48 8.63
N THR A 15 -22.21 -17.34 8.36
CA THR A 15 -22.92 -18.24 7.42
C THR A 15 -22.50 -18.01 5.96
N ASP A 16 -22.08 -16.77 5.60
CA ASP A 16 -21.55 -16.48 4.26
C ASP A 16 -20.25 -17.22 3.99
N PHE A 17 -19.41 -17.43 5.01
CA PHE A 17 -18.18 -18.21 4.91
C PHE A 17 -18.46 -19.74 4.95
N SER A 18 -19.26 -20.21 5.90
CA SER A 18 -19.50 -21.64 6.10
C SER A 18 -20.39 -22.26 5.02
N GLY A 19 -21.27 -21.48 4.41
CA GLY A 19 -22.17 -21.91 3.33
C GLY A 19 -21.57 -21.81 1.93
N SER A 20 -20.36 -21.26 1.77
CA SER A 20 -19.73 -20.98 0.48
C SER A 20 -18.50 -21.85 0.24
N ASN A 21 -18.25 -22.16 -1.04
CA ASN A 21 -16.94 -22.67 -1.44
C ASN A 21 -15.97 -21.49 -1.59
N THR A 22 -15.23 -21.20 -0.52
CA THR A 22 -14.30 -20.07 -0.44
C THR A 22 -12.95 -20.30 -1.12
N SER A 23 -12.67 -21.52 -1.59
CA SER A 23 -11.38 -21.90 -2.17
C SER A 23 -11.00 -21.10 -3.43
N GLY A 24 -11.98 -20.58 -4.15
CA GLY A 24 -11.79 -19.71 -5.32
C GLY A 24 -11.68 -18.21 -4.99
N TRP A 25 -11.90 -17.83 -3.73
CA TRP A 25 -11.88 -16.43 -3.35
C TRP A 25 -10.46 -15.87 -3.22
N ILE A 26 -10.34 -14.57 -3.44
CA ILE A 26 -9.13 -13.79 -3.18
C ILE A 26 -9.42 -12.87 -2.01
N ALA A 27 -8.63 -12.95 -0.95
CA ALA A 27 -8.64 -11.98 0.12
C ALA A 27 -7.59 -10.90 -0.15
N VAL A 28 -7.93 -9.64 0.09
CA VAL A 28 -7.01 -8.50 0.03
C VAL A 28 -6.84 -7.92 1.42
N LEU A 29 -5.62 -7.89 1.95
CA LEU A 29 -5.27 -7.20 3.19
C LEU A 29 -4.58 -5.87 2.85
N PRO A 30 -5.29 -4.74 2.98
CA PRO A 30 -4.69 -3.43 2.79
C PRO A 30 -3.92 -3.02 4.05
N VAL A 31 -2.68 -2.60 3.88
CA VAL A 31 -1.81 -2.12 4.95
C VAL A 31 -1.34 -0.70 4.66
N ALA A 32 -1.39 0.18 5.66
CA ALA A 32 -1.13 1.60 5.56
C ALA A 32 -0.30 2.09 6.77
N ALA A 33 -0.30 3.40 7.02
CA ALA A 33 0.33 4.00 8.20
C ALA A 33 -0.48 5.22 8.71
N ILE A 34 -0.14 5.63 9.92
CA ILE A 34 -0.48 6.92 10.53
C ILE A 34 0.84 7.60 10.86
N GLU A 35 1.31 8.50 10.01
CA GLU A 35 2.61 9.13 10.13
C GLU A 35 2.64 10.55 9.59
N GLN A 36 3.62 11.33 10.03
CA GLN A 36 3.81 12.68 9.53
C GLN A 36 4.03 12.71 8.02
N HIS A 37 3.46 13.69 7.33
CA HIS A 37 3.61 13.96 5.89
C HIS A 37 3.90 15.45 5.65
N GLY A 38 4.87 16.00 6.38
CA GLY A 38 5.19 17.43 6.31
C GLY A 38 4.13 18.32 6.96
N PRO A 39 4.24 19.64 6.75
CA PRO A 39 3.33 20.63 7.39
C PRO A 39 1.96 20.75 6.70
N HIS A 40 1.77 20.14 5.52
CA HIS A 40 0.64 20.38 4.62
C HIS A 40 -0.34 19.21 4.53
N LEU A 41 0.05 17.99 4.87
CA LEU A 41 -0.80 16.80 4.85
C LEU A 41 -1.09 16.26 6.24
N PRO A 42 -2.27 15.63 6.45
CA PRO A 42 -2.60 15.00 7.73
C PRO A 42 -1.77 13.73 7.95
N VAL A 43 -1.57 13.34 9.20
CA VAL A 43 -0.91 12.07 9.55
C VAL A 43 -1.66 10.82 9.05
N TRP A 44 -2.87 10.99 8.56
CA TRP A 44 -3.75 9.96 8.02
C TRP A 44 -3.56 9.69 6.52
N THR A 45 -2.64 10.34 5.85
CA THR A 45 -2.46 10.35 4.38
C THR A 45 -2.43 8.95 3.79
N ASP A 46 -1.55 8.06 4.25
CA ASP A 46 -1.45 6.69 3.71
C ASP A 46 -2.76 5.90 3.84
N THR A 47 -3.42 6.04 4.98
CA THR A 47 -4.71 5.39 5.24
C THR A 47 -5.82 5.96 4.37
N ALA A 48 -5.85 7.28 4.16
CA ALA A 48 -6.81 7.93 3.27
C ALA A 48 -6.64 7.45 1.83
N ILE A 49 -5.40 7.42 1.34
CA ILE A 49 -5.03 6.92 0.01
C ILE A 49 -5.45 5.46 -0.13
N ALA A 50 -5.09 4.58 0.84
CA ALA A 50 -5.49 3.18 0.82
C ALA A 50 -7.01 3.00 0.68
N LYS A 51 -7.79 3.75 1.47
CA LYS A 51 -9.27 3.69 1.43
C LYS A 51 -9.83 4.20 0.10
N GLY A 52 -9.26 5.28 -0.44
CA GLY A 52 -9.65 5.82 -1.75
C GLY A 52 -9.37 4.82 -2.87
N GLN A 53 -8.18 4.23 -2.89
CA GLN A 53 -7.76 3.21 -3.86
C GLN A 53 -8.66 1.97 -3.81
N ILE A 54 -8.97 1.47 -2.61
CA ILE A 54 -9.87 0.31 -2.43
C ILE A 54 -11.26 0.63 -2.98
N ARG A 55 -11.82 1.80 -2.63
CA ARG A 55 -13.14 2.21 -3.13
C ARG A 55 -13.14 2.22 -4.65
N ARG A 56 -12.13 2.86 -5.26
CA ARG A 56 -12.03 2.94 -6.72
C ARG A 56 -11.84 1.56 -7.35
N THR A 57 -11.04 0.70 -6.76
CA THR A 57 -10.86 -0.68 -7.22
C THR A 57 -12.19 -1.43 -7.20
N VAL A 58 -12.97 -1.33 -6.12
CA VAL A 58 -14.28 -2.02 -6.01
C VAL A 58 -15.24 -1.56 -7.10
N GLU A 59 -15.23 -0.28 -7.49
CA GLU A 59 -16.03 0.24 -8.60
C GLU A 59 -15.65 -0.35 -9.96
N LEU A 60 -14.39 -0.77 -10.13
CA LEU A 60 -13.83 -1.30 -11.38
C LEU A 60 -13.84 -2.84 -11.44
N LEU A 61 -14.04 -3.52 -10.30
CA LEU A 61 -14.00 -4.97 -10.24
C LEU A 61 -15.16 -5.60 -11.03
N PRO A 62 -14.88 -6.60 -11.92
CA PRO A 62 -15.92 -7.44 -12.49
C PRO A 62 -16.75 -8.15 -11.42
N ASP A 63 -18.05 -8.29 -11.65
CA ASP A 63 -18.96 -8.91 -10.69
C ASP A 63 -18.61 -10.37 -10.39
N ASP A 64 -18.09 -11.09 -11.37
CA ASP A 64 -17.71 -12.50 -11.29
C ASP A 64 -16.32 -12.74 -10.70
N LEU A 65 -15.50 -11.70 -10.49
CA LEU A 65 -14.19 -11.83 -9.86
C LEU A 65 -14.35 -11.87 -8.33
N PRO A 66 -14.06 -13.02 -7.65
CA PRO A 66 -14.42 -13.24 -6.26
C PRO A 66 -13.38 -12.64 -5.29
N VAL A 67 -13.30 -11.32 -5.23
CA VAL A 67 -12.36 -10.57 -4.39
C VAL A 67 -13.06 -9.94 -3.19
N THR A 68 -12.56 -10.19 -1.98
CA THR A 68 -13.02 -9.55 -0.74
C THR A 68 -11.89 -8.79 -0.05
N PHE A 69 -12.21 -7.60 0.47
CA PHE A 69 -11.27 -6.71 1.15
C PHE A 69 -11.43 -6.81 2.67
N LEU A 70 -10.33 -7.13 3.35
CA LEU A 70 -10.25 -7.04 4.80
C LEU A 70 -10.22 -5.57 5.25
N PRO A 71 -10.49 -5.28 6.55
CA PRO A 71 -10.31 -3.94 7.10
C PRO A 71 -8.87 -3.44 6.92
N VAL A 72 -8.73 -2.17 6.54
CA VAL A 72 -7.42 -1.52 6.39
C VAL A 72 -6.66 -1.55 7.71
N GLN A 73 -5.43 -2.04 7.68
CA GLN A 73 -4.50 -1.97 8.81
C GLN A 73 -3.88 -0.57 8.82
N GLN A 74 -4.42 0.31 9.65
CA GLN A 74 -4.12 1.74 9.59
C GLN A 74 -2.81 2.12 10.28
N ILE A 75 -2.33 1.33 11.26
CA ILE A 75 -1.09 1.61 11.98
C ILE A 75 -0.04 0.61 11.50
N GLY A 76 0.99 1.12 10.85
CA GLY A 76 2.07 0.35 10.26
C GLY A 76 3.41 0.50 11.01
N LYS A 77 4.48 0.33 10.26
CA LYS A 77 5.87 0.44 10.70
C LYS A 77 6.45 1.76 10.19
N SER A 78 6.48 2.78 11.02
CA SER A 78 6.84 4.16 10.68
C SER A 78 7.98 4.70 11.56
N ASN A 79 9.03 3.91 11.78
CA ASN A 79 10.17 4.29 12.64
C ASN A 79 10.94 5.50 12.11
N GLU A 80 11.00 5.65 10.80
CA GLU A 80 11.62 6.76 10.11
C GLU A 80 10.95 8.10 10.39
N HIS A 81 9.72 8.08 10.96
CA HIS A 81 8.90 9.26 11.25
C HIS A 81 8.68 9.53 12.74
N ILE A 82 9.22 8.72 13.65
CA ILE A 82 8.96 8.83 15.11
C ILE A 82 9.47 10.12 15.75
N SER A 83 10.38 10.84 15.09
CA SER A 83 10.84 12.16 15.55
C SER A 83 9.76 13.24 15.46
N SER A 84 8.65 12.97 14.76
CA SER A 84 7.55 13.91 14.56
C SER A 84 6.33 13.51 15.39
N PRO A 85 5.76 14.43 16.18
CA PRO A 85 4.54 14.17 16.95
C PRO A 85 3.37 13.78 16.06
N GLY A 86 2.52 12.86 16.55
CA GLY A 86 1.33 12.37 15.83
C GLY A 86 1.57 11.07 15.04
N THR A 87 2.81 10.68 14.77
CA THR A 87 3.12 9.39 14.18
C THR A 87 2.80 8.25 15.17
N LEU A 88 2.06 7.26 14.69
CA LEU A 88 1.77 6.02 15.42
C LEU A 88 2.50 4.86 14.72
N THR A 89 3.28 4.10 15.45
CA THR A 89 4.03 2.95 14.92
C THR A 89 3.98 1.76 15.84
N ILE A 90 4.05 0.56 15.26
CA ILE A 90 4.14 -0.71 15.98
C ILE A 90 5.53 -1.29 15.77
N SER A 91 6.07 -2.05 16.75
CA SER A 91 7.34 -2.74 16.56
C SER A 91 7.23 -3.75 15.42
N TRP A 92 8.34 -3.98 14.70
CA TRP A 92 8.33 -4.88 13.55
C TRP A 92 7.94 -6.32 13.94
N GLU A 93 8.32 -6.79 15.13
CA GLU A 93 7.99 -8.12 15.65
C GLU A 93 6.48 -8.27 15.85
N THR A 94 5.88 -7.29 16.55
CA THR A 94 4.43 -7.28 16.84
C THR A 94 3.63 -7.18 15.55
N LEU A 95 4.03 -6.30 14.65
CA LEU A 95 3.32 -6.07 13.40
C LEU A 95 3.39 -7.29 12.47
N THR A 96 4.58 -7.90 12.33
CA THR A 96 4.78 -9.13 11.56
C THR A 96 3.87 -10.23 12.08
N ARG A 97 3.86 -10.46 13.40
CA ARG A 97 3.01 -11.48 14.03
C ARG A 97 1.54 -11.19 13.80
N ALA A 98 1.09 -9.95 14.01
CA ALA A 98 -0.31 -9.58 13.82
C ALA A 98 -0.80 -9.83 12.38
N TRP A 99 0.01 -9.51 11.38
CA TRP A 99 -0.39 -9.73 9.98
C TRP A 99 -0.31 -11.20 9.57
N ILE A 100 0.60 -12.00 10.15
CA ILE A 100 0.59 -13.45 10.01
C ILE A 100 -0.71 -14.02 10.61
N ASP A 101 -1.08 -13.65 11.83
CA ASP A 101 -2.30 -14.13 12.51
C ASP A 101 -3.58 -13.80 11.72
N ILE A 102 -3.61 -12.62 11.07
CA ILE A 102 -4.70 -12.25 10.14
C ILE A 102 -4.70 -13.19 8.92
N GLY A 103 -3.54 -13.41 8.31
CA GLY A 103 -3.42 -14.32 7.15
C GLY A 103 -3.79 -15.76 7.49
N GLU A 104 -3.43 -16.25 8.67
CA GLU A 104 -3.86 -17.55 9.19
C GLU A 104 -5.39 -17.60 9.36
N SER A 105 -6.01 -16.50 9.78
CA SER A 105 -7.48 -16.43 9.88
C SER A 105 -8.14 -16.52 8.51
N VAL A 106 -7.54 -15.90 7.48
CA VAL A 106 -7.96 -16.06 6.08
C VAL A 106 -7.81 -17.52 5.62
N ALA A 107 -6.69 -18.16 5.96
CA ALA A 107 -6.47 -19.58 5.64
C ALA A 107 -7.49 -20.50 6.31
N ARG A 108 -7.85 -20.23 7.58
CA ARG A 108 -8.91 -20.98 8.31
C ARG A 108 -10.29 -20.82 7.68
N ALA A 109 -10.56 -19.70 7.03
CA ALA A 109 -11.80 -19.51 6.26
C ALA A 109 -11.81 -20.26 4.92
N GLY A 110 -10.77 -21.06 4.61
CA GLY A 110 -10.67 -21.86 3.39
C GLY A 110 -10.06 -21.12 2.18
N ILE A 111 -9.68 -19.87 2.33
CA ILE A 111 -9.12 -19.04 1.25
C ILE A 111 -7.60 -19.31 1.14
N ARG A 112 -7.10 -19.47 -0.07
CA ARG A 112 -5.68 -19.77 -0.34
C ARG A 112 -4.98 -18.72 -1.20
N LYS A 113 -5.68 -17.68 -1.61
CA LYS A 113 -5.13 -16.55 -2.38
C LYS A 113 -5.26 -15.28 -1.56
N LEU A 114 -4.12 -14.69 -1.17
CA LEU A 114 -4.06 -13.46 -0.37
C LEU A 114 -3.20 -12.41 -1.08
N VAL A 115 -3.67 -11.18 -1.16
CA VAL A 115 -2.90 -10.04 -1.65
C VAL A 115 -2.70 -9.04 -0.52
N LEU A 116 -1.44 -8.77 -0.18
CA LEU A 116 -1.03 -7.70 0.73
C LEU A 116 -0.80 -6.46 -0.14
N ILE A 117 -1.67 -5.46 -0.04
CA ILE A 117 -1.56 -4.19 -0.80
C ILE A 117 -1.18 -3.05 0.13
N ASN A 118 -0.04 -2.44 -0.14
CA ASN A 118 0.62 -1.49 0.75
C ASN A 118 0.57 -0.05 0.24
N SER A 119 0.37 0.90 1.17
CA SER A 119 0.40 2.34 0.93
C SER A 119 1.60 3.05 1.58
N HIS A 120 2.49 2.33 2.29
CA HIS A 120 3.54 2.93 3.10
C HIS A 120 4.88 2.19 2.95
N GLY A 121 5.95 2.93 2.65
CA GLY A 121 7.29 2.36 2.38
C GLY A 121 7.86 1.53 3.53
N GLY A 122 7.71 1.96 4.77
CA GLY A 122 8.22 1.28 5.96
C GLY A 122 7.63 -0.12 6.20
N ASN A 123 6.47 -0.44 5.61
CA ASN A 123 5.85 -1.76 5.70
C ASN A 123 6.48 -2.80 4.75
N VAL A 124 7.23 -2.39 3.73
CA VAL A 124 7.70 -3.30 2.67
C VAL A 124 8.47 -4.51 3.20
N PRO A 125 9.45 -4.39 4.11
CA PRO A 125 10.14 -5.55 4.66
C PRO A 125 9.21 -6.50 5.43
N ILE A 126 8.18 -5.96 6.08
CA ILE A 126 7.22 -6.72 6.87
C ILE A 126 6.33 -7.58 5.97
N ILE A 127 5.74 -7.00 4.93
CA ILE A 127 4.85 -7.73 4.03
C ILE A 127 5.59 -8.84 3.28
N ASP A 128 6.88 -8.68 2.98
CA ASP A 128 7.70 -9.71 2.36
C ASP A 128 7.90 -10.92 3.30
N ILE A 129 8.15 -10.67 4.60
CA ILE A 129 8.23 -11.73 5.60
C ILE A 129 6.89 -12.43 5.73
N VAL A 130 5.79 -11.68 5.94
CA VAL A 130 4.43 -12.23 6.10
C VAL A 130 4.04 -13.10 4.92
N ALA A 131 4.33 -12.65 3.68
CA ALA A 131 4.01 -13.40 2.48
C ALA A 131 4.73 -14.76 2.44
N ARG A 132 6.01 -14.81 2.83
CA ARG A 132 6.81 -16.04 2.85
C ARG A 132 6.36 -16.98 3.96
N GLU A 133 6.08 -16.47 5.15
CA GLU A 133 5.59 -17.29 6.28
C GLU A 133 4.25 -17.96 5.95
N LEU A 134 3.28 -17.20 5.44
CA LEU A 134 1.97 -17.75 5.05
C LEU A 134 2.07 -18.73 3.88
N ARG A 135 2.97 -18.49 2.90
CA ARG A 135 3.23 -19.45 1.84
C ARG A 135 3.73 -20.78 2.38
N ASN A 136 4.69 -20.74 3.30
CA ASN A 136 5.33 -21.94 3.83
C ASN A 136 4.44 -22.70 4.83
N SER A 137 3.72 -21.97 5.70
CA SER A 137 2.93 -22.59 6.76
C SER A 137 1.52 -23.01 6.34
N HIS A 138 0.96 -22.38 5.31
CA HIS A 138 -0.45 -22.57 4.90
C HIS A 138 -0.64 -22.85 3.41
N GLU A 139 0.44 -23.06 2.66
CA GLU A 139 0.40 -23.37 1.21
C GLU A 139 -0.39 -22.33 0.40
N MET A 140 -0.38 -21.08 0.82
CA MET A 140 -1.11 -20.00 0.17
C MET A 140 -0.31 -19.41 -1.00
N LEU A 141 -1.01 -18.92 -2.03
CA LEU A 141 -0.48 -17.91 -2.93
C LEU A 141 -0.60 -16.55 -2.22
N VAL A 142 0.52 -15.96 -1.82
CA VAL A 142 0.54 -14.64 -1.18
C VAL A 142 1.33 -13.66 -2.03
N THR A 143 0.66 -12.63 -2.53
CA THR A 143 1.26 -11.55 -3.30
C THR A 143 1.48 -10.33 -2.41
N ALA A 144 2.72 -9.85 -2.30
CA ALA A 144 3.06 -8.59 -1.62
C ALA A 144 3.32 -7.51 -2.67
N THR A 145 2.52 -6.44 -2.66
CA THR A 145 2.62 -5.32 -3.60
C THR A 145 2.31 -3.98 -2.94
N ALA A 146 2.47 -2.89 -3.68
CA ALA A 146 2.15 -1.54 -3.25
C ALA A 146 1.48 -0.77 -4.38
N TRP A 147 0.65 0.23 -4.05
CA TRP A 147 -0.02 1.07 -5.05
C TRP A 147 0.97 1.74 -6.01
N SER A 148 2.13 2.16 -5.50
CA SER A 148 3.20 2.78 -6.31
C SER A 148 3.81 1.86 -7.36
N ARG A 149 3.69 0.53 -7.22
CA ARG A 149 4.24 -0.45 -8.18
C ARG A 149 3.46 -0.52 -9.49
N PHE A 150 2.26 0.02 -9.55
CA PHE A 150 1.50 0.13 -10.79
C PHE A 150 1.96 1.32 -11.65
N GLY A 151 2.88 2.13 -11.14
CA GLY A 151 3.36 3.33 -11.83
C GLY A 151 2.39 4.49 -11.72
N GLN A 152 2.55 5.44 -12.65
CA GLN A 152 1.72 6.65 -12.76
C GLN A 152 1.35 6.86 -14.22
N PRO A 153 0.23 7.55 -14.52
CA PRO A 153 -0.15 7.85 -15.89
C PRO A 153 0.92 8.72 -16.56
N GLU A 154 1.21 8.43 -17.82
CA GLU A 154 2.26 9.10 -18.60
C GLU A 154 2.00 10.61 -18.68
N GLY A 155 3.05 11.41 -18.50
CA GLY A 155 3.02 12.87 -18.64
C GLY A 155 2.32 13.63 -17.51
N VAL A 156 1.77 12.96 -16.49
CA VAL A 156 1.06 13.63 -15.38
C VAL A 156 2.03 14.20 -14.36
N PHE A 157 3.08 13.46 -14.01
CA PHE A 157 4.09 13.89 -13.05
C PHE A 157 5.46 14.01 -13.71
N PRO A 158 6.32 14.95 -13.27
CA PRO A 158 7.67 15.09 -13.80
C PRO A 158 8.57 13.95 -13.31
N ALA A 159 9.63 13.64 -14.07
CA ALA A 159 10.59 12.57 -13.77
C ALA A 159 11.28 12.75 -12.40
N GLU A 160 11.51 14.00 -12.00
CA GLU A 160 12.10 14.35 -10.72
C GLU A 160 11.24 13.89 -9.54
N GLU A 161 9.91 13.91 -9.68
CA GLU A 161 9.00 13.45 -8.62
C GLU A 161 9.16 11.95 -8.37
N PHE A 162 9.34 11.14 -9.41
CA PHE A 162 9.60 9.70 -9.26
C PHE A 162 10.96 9.40 -8.61
N THR A 163 11.93 10.28 -8.85
CA THR A 163 13.30 10.09 -8.36
C THR A 163 13.46 10.59 -6.93
N TYR A 164 12.76 11.64 -6.53
CA TYR A 164 12.99 12.36 -5.27
C TYR A 164 11.75 12.54 -4.41
N GLY A 165 10.55 12.52 -4.98
CA GLY A 165 9.29 12.84 -4.31
C GLY A 165 8.65 11.63 -3.64
N ILE A 166 9.36 10.99 -2.69
CA ILE A 166 8.93 9.73 -2.09
C ILE A 166 7.99 9.86 -0.89
N HIS A 167 7.72 11.09 -0.39
CA HIS A 167 6.93 11.29 0.82
C HIS A 167 6.36 12.71 0.91
N GLY A 168 5.04 12.85 0.86
CA GLY A 168 4.36 14.15 0.91
C GLY A 168 4.65 15.07 -0.27
N GLY A 169 5.06 14.54 -1.42
CA GLY A 169 5.34 15.29 -2.64
C GLY A 169 4.10 15.59 -3.49
N ASP A 170 4.32 15.81 -4.79
CA ASP A 170 3.26 16.11 -5.76
C ASP A 170 2.23 14.98 -5.85
N ILE A 171 2.68 13.72 -5.88
CA ILE A 171 1.78 12.56 -6.07
C ILE A 171 0.80 12.43 -4.90
N GLU A 172 1.30 12.30 -3.68
CA GLU A 172 0.44 12.09 -2.50
C GLU A 172 -0.42 13.31 -2.19
N THR A 173 0.13 14.51 -2.33
CA THR A 173 -0.63 15.75 -2.15
C THR A 173 -1.74 15.85 -3.19
N SER A 174 -1.49 15.48 -4.44
CA SER A 174 -2.52 15.45 -5.49
C SER A 174 -3.63 14.46 -5.19
N ILE A 175 -3.29 13.23 -4.76
CA ILE A 175 -4.29 12.23 -4.39
C ILE A 175 -5.13 12.71 -3.20
N MET A 176 -4.50 13.32 -2.19
CA MET A 176 -5.21 13.89 -1.05
C MET A 176 -6.11 15.06 -1.42
N LEU A 177 -5.68 15.92 -2.36
CA LEU A 177 -6.54 16.99 -2.90
C LEU A 177 -7.77 16.45 -3.61
N HIS A 178 -7.65 15.31 -4.28
CA HIS A 178 -8.79 14.65 -4.90
C HIS A 178 -9.73 14.01 -3.88
N LEU A 179 -9.18 13.32 -2.87
CA LEU A 179 -9.95 12.54 -1.91
C LEU A 179 -10.51 13.38 -0.75
N HIS A 180 -9.70 14.29 -0.21
CA HIS A 180 -9.93 15.04 1.03
C HIS A 180 -9.32 16.44 0.95
N PRO A 181 -9.74 17.31 0.03
CA PRO A 181 -9.19 18.66 -0.14
C PRO A 181 -9.27 19.49 1.14
N GLU A 182 -10.27 19.26 1.98
CA GLU A 182 -10.47 19.94 3.26
C GLU A 182 -9.39 19.64 4.31
N LEU A 183 -8.62 18.56 4.13
CA LEU A 183 -7.53 18.17 5.03
C LEU A 183 -6.15 18.63 4.53
N VAL A 184 -6.05 19.16 3.31
CA VAL A 184 -4.78 19.58 2.70
C VAL A 184 -4.56 21.07 2.94
N ARG A 185 -3.41 21.42 3.50
CA ARG A 185 -3.01 22.80 3.76
C ARG A 185 -2.14 23.31 2.63
N MET A 186 -2.76 23.71 1.51
CA MET A 186 -2.01 24.19 0.35
C MET A 186 -1.18 25.45 0.61
N ASP A 187 -1.53 26.26 1.62
CA ASP A 187 -0.72 27.38 2.09
C ASP A 187 0.63 26.96 2.71
N LYS A 188 0.80 25.68 3.02
CA LYS A 188 2.03 25.05 3.53
C LYS A 188 2.69 24.10 2.54
N ALA A 189 2.08 23.83 1.41
CA ALA A 189 2.62 22.97 0.36
C ALA A 189 3.66 23.76 -0.44
N ILE A 190 4.92 23.36 -0.33
CA ILE A 190 6.05 23.97 -1.03
C ILE A 190 6.85 22.89 -1.76
N ASP A 191 7.92 23.27 -2.43
CA ASP A 191 8.93 22.33 -2.88
C ASP A 191 9.78 21.91 -1.67
N PHE A 192 9.84 20.60 -1.41
CA PHE A 192 10.66 19.99 -0.33
C PHE A 192 11.81 19.20 -0.99
N PRO A 193 12.95 19.84 -1.30
CA PRO A 193 14.05 19.17 -2.00
C PRO A 193 14.65 18.07 -1.14
N SER A 194 14.94 16.91 -1.76
CA SER A 194 15.56 15.78 -1.08
C SER A 194 17.09 15.87 -1.10
N THR A 195 17.76 15.60 0.06
CA THR A 195 19.22 15.41 0.12
C THR A 195 19.71 14.24 -0.73
N GLN A 196 18.83 13.35 -1.20
CA GLN A 196 19.16 12.35 -2.22
C GLN A 196 19.81 12.95 -3.47
N GLN A 197 19.48 14.20 -3.82
CA GLN A 197 20.09 14.90 -4.95
C GLN A 197 21.59 15.11 -4.76
N ASP A 198 22.03 15.34 -3.51
CA ASP A 198 23.45 15.51 -3.17
C ASP A 198 24.15 14.16 -3.06
N PHE A 199 23.51 13.15 -2.46
CA PHE A 199 24.06 11.79 -2.40
C PHE A 199 24.34 11.20 -3.77
N ILE A 200 23.51 11.49 -4.79
CA ILE A 200 23.75 11.04 -6.16
C ILE A 200 25.00 11.68 -6.78
N LYS A 201 25.28 12.95 -6.44
CA LYS A 201 26.48 13.66 -6.93
C LYS A 201 27.74 13.23 -6.20
N GLU A 202 27.63 12.96 -4.90
CA GLU A 202 28.76 12.73 -4.00
C GLU A 202 29.22 11.27 -3.97
N PHE A 203 28.28 10.34 -4.02
CA PHE A 203 28.55 8.90 -3.85
C PHE A 203 28.22 8.09 -5.11
N LYS A 204 29.11 7.15 -5.43
CA LYS A 204 28.89 6.24 -6.55
C LYS A 204 27.69 5.33 -6.35
N TYR A 205 27.47 4.82 -5.15
CA TYR A 205 26.45 3.81 -4.85
C TYR A 205 25.52 4.17 -3.69
N LEU A 206 26.01 4.83 -2.63
CA LEU A 206 25.20 5.11 -1.44
C LEU A 206 24.04 6.03 -1.76
N ARG A 207 22.84 5.68 -1.27
CA ARG A 207 21.59 6.41 -1.52
C ARG A 207 20.77 6.50 -0.23
N GLY A 208 19.93 7.52 -0.11
CA GLY A 208 18.91 7.62 0.92
C GLY A 208 17.80 6.60 0.70
N HIS A 209 17.36 6.43 -0.56
CA HIS A 209 16.33 5.45 -0.93
C HIS A 209 16.63 4.81 -2.29
N GLY A 210 15.92 3.72 -2.62
CA GLY A 210 16.16 2.91 -3.82
C GLY A 210 17.18 1.80 -3.57
N GLN A 211 18.02 1.51 -4.58
CA GLN A 211 19.07 0.51 -4.45
C GLN A 211 20.22 1.05 -3.57
N GLN A 212 20.86 0.19 -2.77
CA GLN A 212 21.94 0.52 -1.84
C GLN A 212 21.58 1.65 -0.87
N GLN A 213 20.35 1.64 -0.39
CA GLN A 213 19.88 2.61 0.59
C GLN A 213 20.43 2.33 2.00
N PHE A 214 20.61 3.41 2.78
CA PHE A 214 20.82 3.31 4.23
C PHE A 214 19.50 3.45 5.00
N GLY A 215 19.47 3.04 6.26
CA GLY A 215 18.32 3.30 7.14
C GLY A 215 18.30 4.77 7.55
N TRP A 216 17.30 5.53 7.11
CA TRP A 216 17.18 6.97 7.30
C TRP A 216 15.99 7.34 8.21
N LYS A 217 16.05 8.53 8.77
CA LYS A 217 14.90 9.26 9.31
C LYS A 217 14.44 10.28 8.27
N ALA A 218 13.16 10.62 8.25
CA ALA A 218 12.63 11.59 7.28
C ALA A 218 13.41 12.91 7.26
N GLN A 219 13.90 13.36 8.42
CA GLN A 219 14.70 14.58 8.56
C GLN A 219 16.10 14.48 7.95
N ASP A 220 16.63 13.28 7.71
CA ASP A 220 17.90 13.08 6.99
C ASP A 220 17.73 13.42 5.49
N LEU A 221 16.52 13.32 4.97
CA LEU A 221 16.19 13.63 3.58
C LEU A 221 15.70 15.08 3.40
N ASN A 222 14.90 15.59 4.35
CA ASN A 222 14.48 16.98 4.42
C ASN A 222 14.03 17.33 5.85
N PRO A 223 14.50 18.43 6.46
CA PRO A 223 14.12 18.82 7.82
C PRO A 223 12.61 18.98 8.05
N ALA A 224 11.84 19.31 7.02
CA ALA A 224 10.37 19.42 7.11
C ALA A 224 9.67 18.05 7.19
N GLY A 225 10.40 16.94 6.99
CA GLY A 225 9.86 15.59 7.02
C GLY A 225 9.15 15.15 5.74
N ALA A 226 9.03 16.00 4.74
CA ALA A 226 8.50 15.68 3.42
C ALA A 226 9.56 15.85 2.35
N VAL A 227 9.46 15.14 1.24
CA VAL A 227 10.34 15.24 0.07
C VAL A 227 9.53 15.13 -1.23
N GLY A 228 9.71 16.08 -2.14
CA GLY A 228 8.98 16.24 -3.39
C GLY A 228 8.35 17.62 -3.53
N ASN A 229 7.78 17.91 -4.68
CA ASN A 229 7.24 19.25 -4.95
C ASN A 229 5.72 19.31 -4.74
N ALA A 230 5.30 19.42 -3.48
CA ALA A 230 3.89 19.51 -3.09
C ALA A 230 3.16 20.73 -3.66
N ALA A 231 3.88 21.81 -3.97
CA ALA A 231 3.29 23.03 -4.55
C ALA A 231 2.71 22.81 -5.96
N ARG A 232 3.12 21.73 -6.65
CA ARG A 232 2.63 21.40 -8.01
C ARG A 232 1.37 20.52 -7.99
N ALA A 233 0.91 20.11 -6.82
CA ALA A 233 -0.19 19.18 -6.69
C ALA A 233 -1.53 19.76 -7.16
N THR A 234 -2.32 18.93 -7.82
CA THR A 234 -3.71 19.24 -8.19
C THR A 234 -4.63 18.03 -8.01
N ALA A 235 -5.91 18.29 -7.78
CA ALA A 235 -6.91 17.22 -7.62
C ALA A 235 -7.07 16.37 -8.90
N GLU A 236 -6.89 16.97 -10.08
CA GLU A 236 -6.96 16.27 -11.36
C GLU A 236 -5.84 15.24 -11.52
N LYS A 237 -4.61 15.59 -11.15
CA LYS A 237 -3.48 14.65 -11.11
C LYS A 237 -3.76 13.52 -10.12
N GLY A 238 -4.29 13.87 -8.95
CA GLY A 238 -4.66 12.90 -7.91
C GLY A 238 -5.69 11.89 -8.40
N LYS A 239 -6.72 12.37 -9.10
CA LYS A 239 -7.72 11.50 -9.73
C LYS A 239 -7.09 10.56 -10.75
N ALA A 240 -6.26 11.10 -11.65
CA ALA A 240 -5.60 10.31 -12.69
C ALA A 240 -4.68 9.23 -12.09
N SER A 241 -3.90 9.58 -11.05
CA SER A 241 -3.05 8.65 -10.31
C SER A 241 -3.86 7.53 -9.64
N LEU A 242 -4.95 7.90 -8.98
CA LEU A 242 -5.84 6.96 -8.29
C LEU A 242 -6.50 5.99 -9.27
N ASP A 243 -7.03 6.48 -10.39
CA ASP A 243 -7.64 5.66 -11.44
C ASP A 243 -6.62 4.67 -12.02
N HIS A 244 -5.42 5.15 -12.39
CA HIS A 244 -4.35 4.33 -12.97
C HIS A 244 -3.91 3.17 -12.06
N ALA A 245 -3.68 3.46 -10.78
CA ALA A 245 -3.28 2.43 -9.84
C ALA A 245 -4.41 1.43 -9.55
N ALA A 246 -5.67 1.87 -9.48
CA ALA A 246 -6.81 0.99 -9.29
C ALA A 246 -7.03 0.07 -10.50
N GLU A 247 -6.89 0.57 -11.73
CA GLU A 247 -6.94 -0.23 -12.97
C GLU A 247 -5.84 -1.29 -12.97
N GLY A 248 -4.60 -0.91 -12.69
CA GLY A 248 -3.47 -1.85 -12.60
C GLY A 248 -3.68 -2.92 -11.52
N PHE A 249 -4.27 -2.54 -10.38
CA PHE A 249 -4.57 -3.50 -9.33
C PHE A 249 -5.68 -4.48 -9.72
N VAL A 250 -6.70 -4.06 -10.45
CA VAL A 250 -7.71 -4.97 -11.00
C VAL A 250 -7.08 -6.01 -11.93
N GLU A 251 -6.13 -5.61 -12.78
CA GLU A 251 -5.42 -6.56 -13.65
C GLU A 251 -4.59 -7.56 -12.83
N LEU A 252 -3.87 -7.11 -11.79
CA LEU A 252 -3.17 -8.04 -10.88
C LEU A 252 -4.14 -9.02 -10.20
N LEU A 253 -5.33 -8.58 -9.79
CA LEU A 253 -6.32 -9.46 -9.18
C LEU A 253 -6.86 -10.50 -10.17
N LYS A 254 -6.98 -10.16 -11.46
CA LYS A 254 -7.30 -11.14 -12.53
C LYS A 254 -6.19 -12.16 -12.68
N ASP A 255 -4.93 -11.75 -12.67
CA ASP A 255 -3.78 -12.67 -12.72
C ASP A 255 -3.76 -13.62 -11.51
N VAL A 256 -3.98 -13.10 -10.30
CA VAL A 256 -4.09 -13.91 -9.08
C VAL A 256 -5.26 -14.88 -9.17
N HIS A 257 -6.39 -14.44 -9.74
CA HIS A 257 -7.54 -15.34 -9.95
C HIS A 257 -7.21 -16.48 -10.90
N ALA A 258 -6.60 -16.16 -12.04
CA ALA A 258 -6.23 -17.12 -13.08
C ALA A 258 -5.08 -18.05 -12.68
N PHE A 259 -4.30 -17.70 -11.65
CA PHE A 259 -3.17 -18.50 -11.22
C PHE A 259 -3.60 -19.88 -10.74
N ASP A 260 -3.05 -20.92 -11.39
CA ASP A 260 -3.28 -22.32 -11.02
C ASP A 260 -2.41 -22.68 -9.80
N MET A 261 -3.08 -23.00 -8.68
CA MET A 261 -2.45 -23.36 -7.42
C MET A 261 -1.59 -24.63 -7.51
N SER A 262 -1.86 -25.53 -8.47
CA SER A 262 -1.04 -26.72 -8.69
C SER A 262 0.40 -26.44 -9.15
N ARG A 263 0.66 -25.23 -9.60
CA ARG A 263 2.02 -24.75 -9.93
C ARG A 263 2.89 -24.45 -8.70
N LEU A 264 2.27 -24.33 -7.54
CA LEU A 264 2.99 -24.19 -6.28
C LEU A 264 3.37 -25.55 -5.75
N TRP A 265 4.67 -25.73 -5.47
CA TRP A 265 5.16 -26.98 -4.89
C TRP A 265 4.53 -27.20 -3.50
N THR A 266 4.06 -28.42 -3.24
CA THR A 266 3.57 -28.92 -1.95
C THR A 266 4.30 -30.20 -1.56
N PRO A 267 4.56 -30.45 -0.25
CA PRO A 267 5.17 -31.68 0.20
C PRO A 267 4.34 -32.91 -0.22
N GLY A 268 5.00 -33.88 -0.86
CA GLY A 268 4.36 -35.13 -1.29
C GLY A 268 3.81 -35.15 -2.72
N GLN A 269 4.06 -34.11 -3.49
CA GLN A 269 3.85 -34.11 -4.95
C GLN A 269 5.09 -34.52 -5.72
#